data_41f729b09da0acce560da417c2ed58f5
#
_entry.id   41f729b09da0acce560da417c2ed58f5
#
_cell.length_a   1.000
_cell.length_b   1.000
_cell.length_c   1.000
_cell.angle_alpha   90.00
_cell.angle_beta   90.00
_cell.angle_gamma   90.00
#
_symmetry.space_group_name_H-M   'P 1'
#
loop_
_entity.id
_entity.type
_entity.pdbx_description
1 polymer ?
#
loop_
_entity_poly.entity_id
_entity_poly.type
_entity_poly.pdbx_seq_one_letter_code
_entity_poly.pdbx_strand_id
1 'polypeptide(L)'
;MSAVAALCAASAAEADIVRSSMRESIWTVNATRFMYPPRLAFPAHVGATNATCGVEGADGSRHVLAVRDGVVDLASAWESLPVGRVQMTVKSDKGESKRFFWKKAMFREGAYGKARCGYGESAAKCFRYLMDMPALRYLAEKGEPDPDYELNCYPSKMMSAVARGFARHAEKCPQDAARALRVAKSAADWLISASGKDGSALPGIPPTYMGDRLTAKANAGLVMTSYPCAAASAYITLGRRTGEAKYVAAAKRIAEVYLRLQGANGTWPLVLRVSDGSPAAPNRLLPTAAVEMFEALYAETRDGRYREAADRAFGYLERGPMADWNWEGQFEDVRPAPAKYHNLTKHDACSAAIYALARFPGDARWIAFARDAARFAEDQFVDWEAPYGGADYPPVWGEYGGSKWMQKFSEWRCPAAVEQYECYVPVDASAAKVIRTFLALYRATGEAQYLKKARALGDEATIVQRDDGSYPTWWRPDSPCHADWLNCMIATAEAMELLAETGD
;
A
#
# COMPACT_ATOMS: atom_id res chain seq x y z
N MET A 1 -25.77 -4.72 -9.54
CA MET A 1 -25.13 -3.48 -10.06
C MET A 1 -25.86 -2.18 -9.73
N SER A 2 -27.01 -2.19 -9.05
CA SER A 2 -27.83 -0.97 -8.93
C SER A 2 -27.79 -0.26 -7.56
N ALA A 3 -27.45 -0.94 -6.48
CA ALA A 3 -27.56 -0.36 -5.13
C ALA A 3 -26.30 0.44 -4.69
N VAL A 4 -25.11 0.07 -5.18
CA VAL A 4 -23.87 0.80 -4.82
C VAL A 4 -23.75 2.12 -5.57
N ALA A 5 -24.25 2.18 -6.80
CA ALA A 5 -24.32 3.44 -7.55
C ALA A 5 -25.31 4.45 -6.95
N ALA A 6 -26.38 3.98 -6.31
CA ALA A 6 -27.38 4.85 -5.70
C ALA A 6 -26.91 5.45 -4.35
N LEU A 7 -26.10 4.73 -3.56
CA LEU A 7 -25.53 5.29 -2.33
C LEU A 7 -24.42 6.32 -2.59
N CYS A 8 -23.61 6.12 -3.63
CA CYS A 8 -22.62 7.14 -4.03
C CYS A 8 -23.28 8.41 -4.59
N ALA A 9 -24.41 8.28 -5.29
CA ALA A 9 -25.13 9.45 -5.84
C ALA A 9 -25.83 10.29 -4.77
N ALA A 10 -26.30 9.68 -3.68
CA ALA A 10 -26.96 10.41 -2.59
C ALA A 10 -25.99 11.20 -1.70
N SER A 11 -24.71 10.79 -1.60
CA SER A 11 -23.71 11.54 -0.84
C SER A 11 -23.07 12.68 -1.64
N ALA A 12 -23.19 12.67 -2.96
CA ALA A 12 -22.62 13.71 -3.83
C ALA A 12 -23.36 15.06 -3.77
N ALA A 13 -24.53 15.11 -3.14
CA ALA A 13 -25.31 16.35 -2.99
C ALA A 13 -24.97 17.14 -1.71
N GLU A 14 -24.22 16.55 -0.77
CA GLU A 14 -23.87 17.20 0.50
C GLU A 14 -22.42 17.68 0.52
N ALA A 15 -22.23 18.91 0.11
CA ALA A 15 -21.02 19.72 0.31
C ALA A 15 -19.74 19.26 -0.37
N ASP A 16 -19.49 19.79 -1.51
CA ASP A 16 -18.20 19.75 -2.21
C ASP A 16 -17.12 20.49 -1.43
N ILE A 17 -16.49 19.88 -0.46
CA ILE A 17 -15.24 20.40 0.09
C ILE A 17 -14.10 19.97 -0.81
N VAL A 18 -13.50 20.93 -1.49
CA VAL A 18 -12.40 20.73 -2.41
C VAL A 18 -11.09 21.02 -1.68
N ARG A 19 -10.05 20.25 -1.98
CA ARG A 19 -8.73 20.47 -1.45
C ARG A 19 -8.15 21.82 -1.89
N SER A 20 -7.59 22.59 -0.94
CA SER A 20 -7.06 23.93 -1.22
C SER A 20 -5.62 23.90 -1.69
N SER A 21 -4.78 23.06 -1.08
CA SER A 21 -3.35 22.97 -1.39
C SER A 21 -2.83 21.58 -1.07
N MET A 22 -1.82 21.16 -1.82
CA MET A 22 -1.22 19.84 -1.68
C MET A 22 -0.49 19.64 -0.36
N ARG A 23 0.20 20.66 0.13
CA ARG A 23 0.97 20.58 1.36
C ARG A 23 0.15 20.84 2.62
N GLU A 24 -0.91 21.57 2.46
CA GLU A 24 -1.76 21.99 3.56
C GLU A 24 -2.96 21.07 3.73
N SER A 25 -3.34 20.35 2.67
CA SER A 25 -4.48 19.45 2.63
C SER A 25 -4.16 18.28 1.70
N ILE A 26 -3.44 17.31 2.21
CA ILE A 26 -2.98 16.11 1.48
C ILE A 26 -4.08 15.06 1.28
N TRP A 27 -5.30 15.48 1.23
CA TRP A 27 -6.45 14.63 1.10
C TRP A 27 -7.24 14.94 -0.15
N THR A 28 -7.99 13.97 -0.59
CA THR A 28 -8.90 14.11 -1.71
C THR A 28 -10.22 14.74 -1.25
N VAL A 29 -11.05 15.10 -2.20
CA VAL A 29 -12.44 15.54 -1.93
C VAL A 29 -13.25 14.49 -1.17
N ASN A 30 -12.88 13.22 -1.27
CA ASN A 30 -13.56 12.11 -0.61
C ASN A 30 -12.96 11.76 0.75
N ALA A 31 -11.89 12.42 1.19
CA ALA A 31 -11.30 12.18 2.48
C ALA A 31 -12.27 12.53 3.60
N THR A 32 -12.53 11.57 4.47
CA THR A 32 -13.47 11.68 5.57
C THR A 32 -12.85 11.41 6.93
N ARG A 33 -11.53 11.13 6.98
CA ARG A 33 -10.82 10.76 8.19
C ARG A 33 -9.56 11.59 8.33
N PHE A 34 -9.35 12.15 9.51
CA PHE A 34 -8.20 13.00 9.77
C PHE A 34 -7.66 12.75 11.17
N MET A 35 -6.37 12.55 11.24
CA MET A 35 -5.62 12.50 12.50
C MET A 35 -5.02 13.88 12.81
N TYR A 36 -4.64 14.59 11.77
CA TYR A 36 -4.06 15.92 11.83
C TYR A 36 -5.03 16.97 11.31
N PRO A 37 -4.95 18.25 11.75
CA PRO A 37 -5.88 19.28 11.34
C PRO A 37 -5.84 19.49 9.82
N PRO A 38 -6.96 19.32 9.12
CA PRO A 38 -7.03 19.58 7.69
C PRO A 38 -7.30 21.06 7.41
N ARG A 39 -6.88 21.49 6.21
CA ARG A 39 -7.36 22.71 5.57
C ARG A 39 -8.27 22.32 4.42
N LEU A 40 -9.50 22.78 4.45
CA LEU A 40 -10.54 22.34 3.52
C LEU A 40 -11.05 23.51 2.70
N ALA A 41 -11.04 23.38 1.37
CA ALA A 41 -11.58 24.38 0.45
C ALA A 41 -13.04 24.07 0.12
N PHE A 42 -13.82 25.11 -0.06
CA PHE A 42 -15.22 25.03 -0.48
C PHE A 42 -15.35 25.43 -1.95
N PRO A 43 -16.34 24.86 -2.68
CA PRO A 43 -16.60 25.27 -4.04
C PRO A 43 -17.00 26.75 -4.12
N ALA A 44 -16.69 27.39 -5.23
CA ALA A 44 -17.00 28.80 -5.45
C ALA A 44 -18.48 29.16 -5.33
N HIS A 45 -19.39 28.21 -5.56
CA HIS A 45 -20.85 28.44 -5.40
C HIS A 45 -21.28 28.59 -3.95
N VAL A 46 -20.47 28.14 -2.97
CA VAL A 46 -20.78 28.34 -1.54
C VAL A 46 -20.48 29.77 -1.09
N GLY A 47 -19.74 30.54 -1.91
CA GLY A 47 -19.46 31.95 -1.67
C GLY A 47 -18.30 32.17 -0.68
N ALA A 48 -17.28 32.89 -1.14
CA ALA A 48 -16.08 33.14 -0.35
C ALA A 48 -16.14 34.40 0.52
N THR A 49 -17.06 35.29 0.25
CA THR A 49 -17.22 36.54 1.00
C THR A 49 -18.18 36.37 2.17
N ASN A 50 -17.72 36.72 3.38
CA ASN A 50 -18.50 36.64 4.61
C ASN A 50 -18.97 35.23 5.02
N ALA A 51 -18.28 34.16 4.58
CA ALA A 51 -18.65 32.82 5.01
C ALA A 51 -18.06 32.49 6.40
N THR A 52 -18.84 31.78 7.18
CA THR A 52 -18.44 31.21 8.47
C THR A 52 -18.58 29.71 8.44
N CYS A 53 -17.68 29.01 9.14
CA CYS A 53 -17.74 27.57 9.30
C CYS A 53 -18.02 27.22 10.77
N GLY A 54 -19.19 26.68 11.05
CA GLY A 54 -19.49 26.05 12.33
C GLY A 54 -18.91 24.63 12.33
N VAL A 55 -18.20 24.26 13.38
CA VAL A 55 -17.66 22.91 13.58
C VAL A 55 -18.21 22.38 14.89
N GLU A 56 -18.86 21.21 14.86
CA GLU A 56 -19.48 20.59 16.03
C GLU A 56 -18.88 19.19 16.24
N GLY A 57 -18.30 18.97 17.41
CA GLY A 57 -17.76 17.68 17.83
C GLY A 57 -18.83 16.68 18.28
N ALA A 58 -18.43 15.43 18.43
CA ALA A 58 -19.33 14.35 18.89
C ALA A 58 -19.87 14.57 20.31
N ASP A 59 -19.17 15.35 21.14
CA ASP A 59 -19.59 15.74 22.48
C ASP A 59 -20.48 17.00 22.52
N GLY A 60 -20.82 17.57 21.38
CA GLY A 60 -21.59 18.82 21.26
C GLY A 60 -20.75 20.08 21.39
N SER A 61 -19.43 19.99 21.54
CA SER A 61 -18.54 21.15 21.49
C SER A 61 -18.66 21.89 20.17
N ARG A 62 -18.69 23.24 20.20
CA ARG A 62 -18.94 24.05 19.01
C ARG A 62 -17.87 25.13 18.86
N HIS A 63 -17.38 25.24 17.62
CA HIS A 63 -16.43 26.27 17.22
C HIS A 63 -16.94 26.98 15.97
N VAL A 64 -16.63 28.28 15.87
CA VAL A 64 -16.91 29.05 14.66
C VAL A 64 -15.58 29.52 14.10
N LEU A 65 -15.28 29.11 12.88
CA LEU A 65 -14.06 29.42 12.18
C LEU A 65 -14.32 30.34 11.00
N ALA A 66 -13.37 31.23 10.73
CA ALA A 66 -13.43 32.07 9.54
C ALA A 66 -13.13 31.24 8.28
N VAL A 67 -13.89 31.46 7.23
CA VAL A 67 -13.55 30.99 5.89
C VAL A 67 -12.79 32.11 5.19
N ARG A 68 -11.55 31.85 4.81
CA ARG A 68 -10.68 32.81 4.12
C ARG A 68 -10.37 32.30 2.72
N ASP A 69 -10.65 33.08 1.70
CA ASP A 69 -10.44 32.70 0.31
C ASP A 69 -11.07 31.34 -0.07
N GLY A 70 -12.24 31.04 0.50
CA GLY A 70 -12.94 29.78 0.31
C GLY A 70 -12.34 28.60 1.08
N VAL A 71 -11.40 28.85 1.99
CA VAL A 71 -10.71 27.80 2.79
C VAL A 71 -11.02 27.98 4.27
N VAL A 72 -11.25 26.85 4.96
CA VAL A 72 -11.28 26.77 6.42
C VAL A 72 -10.05 26.00 6.92
N ASP A 73 -9.37 26.54 7.93
CA ASP A 73 -8.27 25.90 8.62
C ASP A 73 -8.77 25.43 9.98
N LEU A 74 -8.72 24.12 10.22
CA LEU A 74 -9.19 23.54 11.47
C LEU A 74 -8.13 23.53 12.59
N ALA A 75 -6.89 23.98 12.33
CA ALA A 75 -5.80 23.90 13.29
C ALA A 75 -6.13 24.53 14.66
N SER A 76 -6.80 25.69 14.66
CA SER A 76 -7.14 26.39 15.88
C SER A 76 -8.19 25.73 16.76
N ALA A 77 -9.04 24.88 16.19
CA ALA A 77 -10.08 24.15 16.91
C ALA A 77 -9.69 22.68 17.16
N TRP A 78 -8.64 22.20 16.51
CA TRP A 78 -8.36 20.76 16.43
C TRP A 78 -8.18 20.08 17.76
N GLU A 79 -7.38 20.66 18.65
CA GLU A 79 -7.10 20.07 19.96
C GLU A 79 -8.33 20.00 20.88
N SER A 80 -9.28 20.92 20.70
CA SER A 80 -10.50 20.97 21.49
C SER A 80 -11.63 20.12 20.94
N LEU A 81 -11.52 19.64 19.71
CA LEU A 81 -12.48 18.70 19.14
C LEU A 81 -12.22 17.29 19.70
N PRO A 82 -13.25 16.56 20.14
CA PRO A 82 -13.09 15.17 20.57
C PRO A 82 -12.77 14.26 19.38
N VAL A 83 -12.17 13.09 19.68
CA VAL A 83 -12.09 11.97 18.73
C VAL A 83 -13.50 11.51 18.42
N GLY A 84 -13.82 11.27 17.16
CA GLY A 84 -15.12 10.84 16.70
C GLY A 84 -15.65 11.67 15.55
N ARG A 85 -16.95 11.63 15.36
CA ARG A 85 -17.64 12.33 14.26
C ARG A 85 -17.65 13.84 14.49
N VAL A 86 -17.27 14.58 13.47
CA VAL A 86 -17.26 16.04 13.45
C VAL A 86 -18.17 16.52 12.32
N GLN A 87 -19.12 17.38 12.64
CA GLN A 87 -19.97 18.04 11.66
C GLN A 87 -19.42 19.43 11.34
N MET A 88 -19.28 19.72 10.06
CA MET A 88 -19.00 21.05 9.56
C MET A 88 -20.21 21.63 8.88
N THR A 89 -20.51 22.89 9.17
CA THR A 89 -21.59 23.64 8.52
C THR A 89 -21.06 24.97 8.05
N VAL A 90 -20.98 25.17 6.75
CA VAL A 90 -20.59 26.46 6.16
C VAL A 90 -21.84 27.23 5.80
N LYS A 91 -21.89 28.47 6.27
CA LYS A 91 -22.97 29.43 5.97
C LYS A 91 -22.40 30.63 5.23
N SER A 92 -23.01 30.99 4.16
CA SER A 92 -22.69 32.17 3.36
C SER A 92 -23.98 32.86 2.88
N ASP A 93 -23.84 33.99 2.21
CA ASP A 93 -24.91 34.69 1.51
C ASP A 93 -25.58 33.86 0.39
N LYS A 94 -24.90 32.79 -0.07
CA LYS A 94 -25.40 31.89 -1.13
C LYS A 94 -26.02 30.60 -0.61
N GLY A 95 -26.08 30.40 0.71
CA GLY A 95 -26.68 29.22 1.32
C GLY A 95 -25.85 28.55 2.40
N GLU A 96 -26.30 27.36 2.76
CA GLU A 96 -25.67 26.50 3.77
C GLU A 96 -25.23 25.19 3.15
N SER A 97 -24.03 24.73 3.53
CA SER A 97 -23.48 23.44 3.14
C SER A 97 -22.99 22.67 4.36
N LYS A 98 -23.26 21.36 4.41
CA LYS A 98 -22.88 20.50 5.54
C LYS A 98 -22.03 19.34 5.09
N ARG A 99 -21.05 18.96 5.92
CA ARG A 99 -20.22 17.79 5.75
C ARG A 99 -19.87 17.18 7.09
N PHE A 100 -19.64 15.86 7.07
CA PHE A 100 -19.09 15.13 8.20
C PHE A 100 -17.70 14.62 7.87
N PHE A 101 -16.86 14.59 8.90
CA PHE A 101 -15.61 13.86 8.88
C PHE A 101 -15.36 13.23 10.25
N TRP A 102 -14.34 12.39 10.33
CA TRP A 102 -13.96 11.71 11.57
C TRP A 102 -12.60 12.21 12.02
N LYS A 103 -12.53 12.75 13.24
CA LYS A 103 -11.26 12.99 13.91
C LYS A 103 -10.79 11.69 14.52
N LYS A 104 -9.57 11.27 14.17
CA LYS A 104 -8.94 10.06 14.68
C LYS A 104 -8.02 10.37 15.85
N ALA A 105 -7.81 9.37 16.73
CA ALA A 105 -6.83 9.47 17.81
C ALA A 105 -5.41 9.55 17.25
N MET A 106 -4.59 10.40 17.84
CA MET A 106 -3.17 10.50 17.52
C MET A 106 -2.37 9.41 18.23
N PHE A 107 -1.18 9.13 17.70
CA PHE A 107 -0.23 8.24 18.36
C PHE A 107 0.08 8.71 19.79
N ARG A 108 -0.03 7.80 20.75
CA ARG A 108 0.35 8.01 22.14
C ARG A 108 1.40 6.99 22.57
N GLU A 109 2.59 7.46 22.85
CA GLU A 109 3.68 6.61 23.30
C GLU A 109 3.31 5.84 24.57
N GLY A 110 3.60 4.53 24.59
CA GLY A 110 3.35 3.66 25.75
C GLY A 110 1.88 3.26 25.96
N ALA A 111 0.96 3.64 25.08
CA ALA A 111 -0.46 3.30 25.19
C ALA A 111 -0.82 1.91 24.64
N TYR A 112 0.11 1.26 23.95
CA TYR A 112 -0.14 0.03 23.20
C TYR A 112 0.43 -1.20 23.89
N GLY A 113 0.03 -2.39 23.41
CA GLY A 113 0.59 -3.66 23.86
C GLY A 113 2.10 -3.72 23.59
N LYS A 114 2.82 -4.50 24.38
CA LYS A 114 4.25 -4.74 24.18
C LYS A 114 4.46 -6.00 23.36
N ALA A 115 5.54 -6.04 22.60
CA ALA A 115 5.94 -7.21 21.82
C ALA A 115 5.98 -8.49 22.70
N ARG A 116 5.46 -9.59 22.16
CA ARG A 116 5.52 -10.92 22.81
C ARG A 116 6.89 -11.59 22.68
N CYS A 117 7.64 -11.24 21.66
CA CYS A 117 8.99 -11.73 21.40
C CYS A 117 9.77 -10.71 20.54
N GLY A 118 11.08 -10.91 20.38
CA GLY A 118 11.90 -10.06 19.51
C GLY A 118 11.40 -10.09 18.06
N TYR A 119 11.55 -8.97 17.37
CA TYR A 119 11.07 -8.83 15.99
C TYR A 119 11.72 -9.82 15.02
N GLY A 120 13.02 -10.05 15.16
CA GLY A 120 13.75 -11.05 14.38
C GLY A 120 13.29 -12.48 14.65
N GLU A 121 12.97 -12.80 15.90
CA GLU A 121 12.40 -14.08 16.29
C GLU A 121 11.01 -14.28 15.67
N SER A 122 10.16 -13.27 15.74
CA SER A 122 8.82 -13.27 15.14
C SER A 122 8.88 -13.50 13.62
N ALA A 123 9.77 -12.80 12.92
CA ALA A 123 9.99 -13.00 11.49
C ALA A 123 10.47 -14.42 11.16
N ALA A 124 11.44 -14.93 11.92
CA ALA A 124 11.96 -16.28 11.72
C ALA A 124 10.90 -17.37 11.94
N LYS A 125 10.04 -17.21 12.94
CA LYS A 125 8.88 -18.11 13.16
C LYS A 125 7.97 -18.12 11.93
N CYS A 126 7.65 -16.96 11.37
CA CYS A 126 6.81 -16.85 10.19
C CYS A 126 7.44 -17.54 8.97
N PHE A 127 8.72 -17.29 8.67
CA PHE A 127 9.38 -17.97 7.55
C PHE A 127 9.47 -19.47 7.72
N ARG A 128 9.64 -19.98 8.95
CA ARG A 128 9.59 -21.43 9.22
C ARG A 128 8.20 -22.01 8.97
N TYR A 129 7.16 -21.35 9.48
CA TYR A 129 5.77 -21.70 9.17
C TYR A 129 5.54 -21.78 7.66
N LEU A 130 5.95 -20.74 6.93
CA LEU A 130 5.82 -20.69 5.47
C LEU A 130 6.57 -21.83 4.78
N MET A 131 7.78 -22.16 5.22
CA MET A 131 8.54 -23.29 4.67
C MET A 131 7.85 -24.65 4.92
N ASP A 132 7.05 -24.76 5.97
CA ASP A 132 6.28 -25.96 6.33
C ASP A 132 4.88 -25.98 5.68
N MET A 133 4.43 -24.86 5.16
CA MET A 133 3.13 -24.73 4.48
C MET A 133 3.04 -25.66 3.26
N PRO A 134 1.93 -26.41 3.08
CA PRO A 134 1.79 -27.37 1.98
C PRO A 134 2.15 -26.79 0.62
N ALA A 135 1.67 -25.59 0.30
CA ALA A 135 1.91 -24.92 -0.98
C ALA A 135 3.40 -24.66 -1.27
N LEU A 136 4.17 -24.24 -0.24
CA LEU A 136 5.60 -23.98 -0.43
C LEU A 136 6.47 -25.24 -0.35
N ARG A 137 6.02 -26.26 0.38
CA ARG A 137 6.64 -27.59 0.31
C ARG A 137 6.46 -28.19 -1.07
N TYR A 138 5.24 -28.14 -1.63
CA TYR A 138 4.97 -28.59 -2.98
C TYR A 138 5.87 -27.87 -4.00
N LEU A 139 5.95 -26.54 -3.93
CA LEU A 139 6.83 -25.72 -4.78
C LEU A 139 8.30 -26.14 -4.68
N ALA A 140 8.80 -26.36 -3.46
CA ALA A 140 10.19 -26.75 -3.24
C ALA A 140 10.52 -28.18 -3.73
N GLU A 141 9.52 -29.09 -3.73
CA GLU A 141 9.67 -30.50 -4.12
C GLU A 141 9.42 -30.69 -5.62
N LYS A 142 8.42 -30.02 -6.19
CA LYS A 142 8.01 -30.19 -7.60
C LYS A 142 8.58 -29.14 -8.53
N GLY A 143 9.03 -28.01 -8.02
CA GLY A 143 9.55 -26.89 -8.82
C GLY A 143 8.44 -26.10 -9.54
N GLU A 144 7.18 -26.25 -9.12
CA GLU A 144 6.02 -25.56 -9.67
C GLU A 144 5.04 -25.18 -8.55
N PRO A 145 4.20 -24.14 -8.74
CA PRO A 145 3.20 -23.74 -7.76
C PRO A 145 2.17 -24.84 -7.50
N ASP A 146 1.79 -25.00 -6.26
CA ASP A 146 0.73 -25.91 -5.83
C ASP A 146 -0.61 -25.51 -6.48
N PRO A 147 -1.26 -26.40 -7.27
CA PRO A 147 -2.53 -26.11 -7.91
C PRO A 147 -3.67 -25.91 -6.89
N ASP A 148 -3.55 -26.46 -5.69
CA ASP A 148 -4.57 -26.36 -4.66
C ASP A 148 -4.49 -25.04 -3.87
N TYR A 149 -3.42 -24.26 -4.03
CA TYR A 149 -3.33 -22.94 -3.43
C TYR A 149 -3.94 -21.88 -4.35
N GLU A 150 -5.16 -21.45 -4.01
CA GLU A 150 -5.99 -20.55 -4.82
C GLU A 150 -5.27 -19.31 -5.37
N LEU A 151 -4.39 -18.70 -4.57
CA LEU A 151 -3.73 -17.45 -4.95
C LEU A 151 -2.59 -17.64 -5.95
N ASN A 152 -2.21 -18.87 -6.27
CA ASN A 152 -1.32 -19.15 -7.39
C ASN A 152 -1.94 -18.77 -8.76
N CYS A 153 -3.23 -18.42 -8.78
CA CYS A 153 -3.86 -17.75 -9.91
C CYS A 153 -3.25 -16.38 -10.24
N TYR A 154 -2.48 -15.78 -9.31
CA TYR A 154 -1.70 -14.53 -9.48
C TYR A 154 -0.19 -14.81 -9.40
N PRO A 155 0.37 -15.57 -10.35
CA PRO A 155 1.70 -16.14 -10.22
C PRO A 155 2.81 -15.11 -10.04
N SER A 156 2.79 -14.01 -10.81
CA SER A 156 3.80 -12.95 -10.64
C SER A 156 3.80 -12.37 -9.24
N LYS A 157 2.62 -12.12 -8.65
CA LYS A 157 2.47 -11.60 -7.30
C LYS A 157 3.03 -12.56 -6.26
N MET A 158 2.61 -13.82 -6.32
CA MET A 158 2.97 -14.83 -5.33
C MET A 158 4.43 -15.24 -5.45
N MET A 159 4.87 -15.64 -6.62
CA MET A 159 6.25 -16.15 -6.82
C MET A 159 7.31 -15.07 -6.65
N SER A 160 7.02 -13.81 -7.00
CA SER A 160 7.95 -12.70 -6.73
C SER A 160 8.11 -12.45 -5.23
N ALA A 161 7.01 -12.46 -4.47
CA ALA A 161 7.07 -12.31 -3.02
C ALA A 161 7.88 -13.44 -2.38
N VAL A 162 7.63 -14.69 -2.79
CA VAL A 162 8.36 -15.87 -2.31
C VAL A 162 9.84 -15.77 -2.65
N ALA A 163 10.19 -15.54 -3.92
CA ALA A 163 11.59 -15.46 -4.34
C ALA A 163 12.37 -14.38 -3.58
N ARG A 164 11.77 -13.17 -3.42
CA ARG A 164 12.41 -12.06 -2.73
C ARG A 164 12.51 -12.29 -1.22
N GLY A 165 11.40 -12.64 -0.59
CA GLY A 165 11.32 -12.78 0.86
C GLY A 165 12.24 -13.87 1.38
N PHE A 166 12.22 -15.04 0.76
CA PHE A 166 13.08 -16.14 1.16
C PHE A 166 14.57 -15.92 0.83
N ALA A 167 14.90 -15.19 -0.24
CA ALA A 167 16.28 -14.79 -0.50
C ALA A 167 16.82 -13.85 0.58
N ARG A 168 16.01 -12.90 1.06
CA ARG A 168 16.36 -12.01 2.18
C ARG A 168 16.45 -12.76 3.51
N HIS A 169 15.47 -13.59 3.79
CA HIS A 169 15.49 -14.42 5.01
C HIS A 169 16.74 -15.30 5.09
N ALA A 170 17.15 -15.89 3.98
CA ALA A 170 18.39 -16.68 3.91
C ALA A 170 19.66 -15.88 4.24
N GLU A 171 19.62 -14.56 4.08
CA GLU A 171 20.71 -13.67 4.50
C GLU A 171 20.67 -13.40 6.02
N LYS A 172 19.49 -13.19 6.56
CA LYS A 172 19.27 -12.84 7.97
C LYS A 172 19.32 -14.04 8.92
N CYS A 173 18.98 -15.24 8.42
CA CYS A 173 18.83 -16.46 9.22
C CYS A 173 19.69 -17.60 8.61
N PRO A 174 21.01 -17.67 8.89
CA PRO A 174 21.91 -18.66 8.27
C PRO A 174 21.48 -20.12 8.48
N GLN A 175 20.87 -20.45 9.62
CA GLN A 175 20.37 -21.80 9.91
C GLN A 175 19.24 -22.25 8.97
N ASP A 176 18.45 -21.32 8.45
CA ASP A 176 17.34 -21.59 7.54
C ASP A 176 17.76 -21.43 6.05
N ALA A 177 18.98 -20.90 5.79
CA ALA A 177 19.41 -20.41 4.49
C ALA A 177 19.29 -21.44 3.36
N ALA A 178 19.73 -22.69 3.58
CA ALA A 178 19.67 -23.72 2.54
C ALA A 178 18.23 -24.05 2.12
N ARG A 179 17.33 -24.13 3.09
CA ARG A 179 15.93 -24.41 2.85
C ARG A 179 15.22 -23.22 2.21
N ALA A 180 15.44 -22.02 2.73
CA ALA A 180 14.90 -20.79 2.21
C ALA A 180 15.32 -20.53 0.75
N LEU A 181 16.60 -20.72 0.42
CA LEU A 181 17.10 -20.59 -0.94
C LEU A 181 16.51 -21.62 -1.90
N ARG A 182 16.23 -22.84 -1.45
CA ARG A 182 15.54 -23.83 -2.28
C ARG A 182 14.17 -23.32 -2.70
N VAL A 183 13.36 -22.85 -1.74
CA VAL A 183 12.03 -22.27 -2.02
C VAL A 183 12.13 -21.06 -2.94
N ALA A 184 13.05 -20.14 -2.66
CA ALA A 184 13.26 -18.93 -3.47
C ALA A 184 13.63 -19.26 -4.92
N LYS A 185 14.55 -20.22 -5.11
CA LYS A 185 14.96 -20.67 -6.45
C LYS A 185 13.84 -21.35 -7.20
N SER A 186 13.08 -22.25 -6.57
CA SER A 186 11.93 -22.90 -7.20
C SER A 186 10.92 -21.89 -7.69
N ALA A 187 10.60 -20.88 -6.88
CA ALA A 187 9.66 -19.81 -7.26
C ALA A 187 10.18 -18.99 -8.46
N ALA A 188 11.45 -18.59 -8.43
CA ALA A 188 12.03 -17.78 -9.49
C ALA A 188 12.21 -18.58 -10.79
N ASP A 189 12.73 -19.79 -10.71
CA ASP A 189 12.96 -20.64 -11.88
C ASP A 189 11.65 -21.00 -12.59
N TRP A 190 10.61 -21.33 -11.82
CA TRP A 190 9.30 -21.57 -12.41
C TRP A 190 8.74 -20.32 -13.08
N LEU A 191 8.81 -19.16 -12.40
CA LEU A 191 8.24 -17.92 -12.95
C LEU A 191 8.99 -17.49 -14.22
N ILE A 192 10.30 -17.69 -14.30
CA ILE A 192 11.11 -17.48 -15.52
C ILE A 192 10.63 -18.44 -16.61
N SER A 193 10.40 -19.71 -16.29
CA SER A 193 9.94 -20.70 -17.27
C SER A 193 8.56 -20.41 -17.83
N ALA A 194 7.65 -19.86 -17.01
CA ALA A 194 6.29 -19.49 -17.35
C ALA A 194 6.19 -18.14 -18.10
N SER A 195 7.28 -17.37 -18.16
CA SER A 195 7.31 -16.06 -18.82
C SER A 195 7.24 -16.15 -20.35
N GLY A 196 6.90 -15.03 -20.97
CA GLY A 196 6.82 -14.90 -22.42
C GLY A 196 8.07 -15.39 -23.14
N LYS A 197 7.89 -16.21 -24.18
CA LYS A 197 8.98 -16.82 -24.97
C LYS A 197 9.65 -15.79 -25.88
N ASP A 198 10.85 -16.12 -26.32
CA ASP A 198 11.56 -15.33 -27.35
C ASP A 198 10.71 -15.29 -28.63
N GLY A 199 10.63 -14.13 -29.25
CA GLY A 199 9.79 -13.89 -30.42
C GLY A 199 8.32 -13.55 -30.11
N SER A 200 7.87 -13.65 -28.85
CA SER A 200 6.56 -13.12 -28.46
C SER A 200 6.59 -11.60 -28.35
N ALA A 201 5.41 -10.97 -28.27
CA ALA A 201 5.30 -9.52 -28.09
C ALA A 201 5.88 -9.02 -26.75
N LEU A 202 5.84 -9.88 -25.73
CA LEU A 202 6.27 -9.59 -24.36
C LEU A 202 7.28 -10.65 -23.85
N PRO A 203 8.48 -10.76 -24.46
CA PRO A 203 9.45 -11.77 -24.07
C PRO A 203 9.98 -11.55 -22.65
N GLY A 204 10.02 -12.60 -21.85
CA GLY A 204 10.48 -12.55 -20.45
C GLY A 204 9.49 -11.94 -19.47
N ILE A 205 8.33 -11.47 -19.91
CA ILE A 205 7.29 -10.95 -19.03
C ILE A 205 6.52 -12.10 -18.37
N PRO A 206 6.53 -12.21 -17.05
CA PRO A 206 5.81 -13.26 -16.35
C PRO A 206 4.30 -13.02 -16.33
N PRO A 207 3.49 -14.09 -16.28
CA PRO A 207 2.04 -14.00 -16.30
C PRO A 207 1.49 -13.39 -15.00
N THR A 208 0.52 -12.48 -15.11
CA THR A 208 -0.23 -11.96 -13.95
C THR A 208 -1.37 -12.88 -13.55
N TYR A 209 -2.03 -13.51 -14.52
CA TYR A 209 -3.24 -14.31 -14.33
C TYR A 209 -3.07 -15.73 -14.88
N MET A 210 -3.45 -16.73 -14.08
CA MET A 210 -3.45 -18.14 -14.45
C MET A 210 -4.59 -18.89 -13.76
N GLY A 211 -5.01 -20.03 -14.33
CA GLY A 211 -6.01 -20.90 -13.73
C GLY A 211 -7.45 -20.41 -13.85
N ASP A 212 -8.34 -21.08 -13.11
CA ASP A 212 -9.80 -21.00 -13.31
C ASP A 212 -10.53 -20.07 -12.31
N ARG A 213 -9.84 -19.45 -11.37
CA ARG A 213 -10.45 -18.48 -10.48
C ARG A 213 -11.10 -17.36 -11.29
N LEU A 214 -12.31 -16.94 -10.91
CA LEU A 214 -13.14 -16.01 -11.66
C LEU A 214 -12.39 -14.79 -12.20
N THR A 215 -11.60 -14.13 -11.33
CA THR A 215 -10.83 -12.94 -11.72
C THR A 215 -9.71 -13.28 -12.69
N ALA A 216 -8.98 -14.37 -12.47
CA ALA A 216 -7.91 -14.81 -13.36
C ALA A 216 -8.45 -15.20 -14.73
N LYS A 217 -9.55 -15.93 -14.78
CA LYS A 217 -10.23 -16.33 -16.01
C LYS A 217 -10.77 -15.12 -16.79
N ALA A 218 -11.36 -14.14 -16.10
CA ALA A 218 -11.86 -12.90 -16.72
C ALA A 218 -10.75 -12.02 -17.31
N ASN A 219 -9.51 -12.16 -16.85
CA ASN A 219 -8.32 -11.42 -17.29
C ASN A 219 -7.31 -12.31 -18.04
N ALA A 220 -7.73 -13.48 -18.51
CA ALA A 220 -6.87 -14.38 -19.29
C ALA A 220 -6.31 -13.66 -20.52
N GLY A 221 -5.00 -13.84 -20.78
CA GLY A 221 -4.31 -13.16 -21.87
C GLY A 221 -3.94 -11.69 -21.61
N LEU A 222 -4.13 -11.22 -20.38
CA LEU A 222 -3.71 -9.89 -19.94
C LEU A 222 -2.52 -9.97 -18.97
N VAL A 223 -1.72 -8.91 -18.95
CA VAL A 223 -0.63 -8.69 -18.00
C VAL A 223 -0.78 -7.31 -17.37
N MET A 224 -0.67 -7.27 -16.06
CA MET A 224 -0.63 -6.02 -15.29
C MET A 224 0.81 -5.61 -15.07
N THR A 225 1.21 -4.44 -15.55
CA THR A 225 2.63 -4.03 -15.64
C THR A 225 3.30 -3.72 -14.28
N SER A 226 2.57 -3.64 -13.19
CA SER A 226 3.15 -3.53 -11.83
C SER A 226 3.91 -4.80 -11.40
N TYR A 227 3.42 -5.98 -11.74
CA TYR A 227 3.94 -7.25 -11.22
C TYR A 227 5.24 -7.73 -11.85
N PRO A 228 5.49 -7.59 -13.16
CA PRO A 228 6.80 -7.92 -13.74
C PRO A 228 7.96 -7.14 -13.13
N CYS A 229 7.73 -5.89 -12.70
CA CYS A 229 8.74 -5.10 -12.00
C CYS A 229 9.11 -5.73 -10.65
N ALA A 230 8.12 -6.21 -9.89
CA ALA A 230 8.35 -6.91 -8.64
C ALA A 230 9.12 -8.23 -8.86
N ALA A 231 8.82 -8.96 -9.94
CA ALA A 231 9.56 -10.17 -10.33
C ALA A 231 11.02 -9.85 -10.65
N ALA A 232 11.29 -8.82 -11.45
CA ALA A 232 12.66 -8.40 -11.76
C ALA A 232 13.45 -8.03 -10.51
N SER A 233 12.85 -7.26 -9.59
CA SER A 233 13.47 -6.92 -8.30
C SER A 233 13.75 -8.15 -7.44
N ALA A 234 12.85 -9.14 -7.44
CA ALA A 234 13.05 -10.42 -6.76
C ALA A 234 14.22 -11.22 -7.38
N TYR A 235 14.31 -11.27 -8.70
CA TYR A 235 15.42 -11.93 -9.41
C TYR A 235 16.75 -11.29 -9.09
N ILE A 236 16.85 -9.94 -9.07
CA ILE A 236 18.08 -9.26 -8.69
C ILE A 236 18.50 -9.62 -7.25
N THR A 237 17.53 -9.60 -6.32
CA THR A 237 17.78 -9.98 -4.92
C THR A 237 18.31 -11.41 -4.82
N LEU A 238 17.66 -12.35 -5.51
CA LEU A 238 18.08 -13.75 -5.52
C LEU A 238 19.44 -13.94 -6.23
N GLY A 239 19.68 -13.26 -7.35
CA GLY A 239 20.94 -13.29 -8.06
C GLY A 239 22.11 -12.83 -7.21
N ARG A 240 21.96 -11.74 -6.48
CA ARG A 240 22.96 -11.26 -5.51
C ARG A 240 23.25 -12.27 -4.40
N ARG A 241 22.21 -12.91 -3.90
CA ARG A 241 22.32 -13.88 -2.80
C ARG A 241 22.95 -15.19 -3.23
N THR A 242 22.73 -15.63 -4.47
CA THR A 242 23.18 -16.94 -4.97
C THR A 242 24.42 -16.88 -5.86
N GLY A 243 24.73 -15.71 -6.44
CA GLY A 243 25.73 -15.55 -7.47
C GLY A 243 25.32 -16.09 -8.85
N GLU A 244 24.06 -16.56 -9.02
CA GLU A 244 23.60 -17.16 -10.27
C GLU A 244 23.19 -16.07 -11.28
N ALA A 245 24.00 -15.91 -12.32
CA ALA A 245 23.81 -14.87 -13.36
C ALA A 245 22.46 -14.96 -14.11
N LYS A 246 21.83 -16.15 -14.15
CA LYS A 246 20.54 -16.37 -14.83
C LYS A 246 19.44 -15.47 -14.30
N TYR A 247 19.44 -15.15 -13.01
CA TYR A 247 18.42 -14.30 -12.39
C TYR A 247 18.55 -12.84 -12.81
N VAL A 248 19.78 -12.32 -12.80
CA VAL A 248 20.02 -10.95 -13.30
C VAL A 248 19.71 -10.86 -14.81
N ALA A 249 20.03 -11.92 -15.57
CA ALA A 249 19.67 -11.98 -16.99
C ALA A 249 18.14 -11.97 -17.20
N ALA A 250 17.37 -12.68 -16.38
CA ALA A 250 15.90 -12.65 -16.43
C ALA A 250 15.35 -11.26 -16.08
N ALA A 251 15.90 -10.58 -15.08
CA ALA A 251 15.51 -9.21 -14.75
C ALA A 251 15.81 -8.24 -15.90
N LYS A 252 16.94 -8.36 -16.57
CA LYS A 252 17.30 -7.56 -17.76
C LYS A 252 16.30 -7.79 -18.90
N ARG A 253 15.85 -9.02 -19.13
CA ARG A 253 14.84 -9.30 -20.18
C ARG A 253 13.53 -8.57 -19.93
N ILE A 254 13.06 -8.55 -18.68
CA ILE A 254 11.90 -7.75 -18.29
C ILE A 254 12.16 -6.27 -18.57
N ALA A 255 13.30 -5.75 -18.12
CA ALA A 255 13.66 -4.34 -18.27
C ALA A 255 13.76 -3.88 -19.73
N GLU A 256 14.26 -4.71 -20.66
CA GLU A 256 14.31 -4.38 -22.09
C GLU A 256 12.90 -4.17 -22.68
N VAL A 257 11.91 -4.96 -22.25
CA VAL A 257 10.50 -4.73 -22.64
C VAL A 257 10.01 -3.39 -22.08
N TYR A 258 10.33 -3.10 -20.83
CA TYR A 258 9.94 -1.83 -20.20
C TYR A 258 10.60 -0.63 -20.83
N LEU A 259 11.90 -0.68 -21.18
CA LEU A 259 12.59 0.38 -21.91
C LEU A 259 11.91 0.66 -23.25
N ARG A 260 11.51 -0.37 -23.98
CA ARG A 260 10.81 -0.26 -25.25
C ARG A 260 9.41 0.34 -25.13
N LEU A 261 8.68 0.00 -24.06
CA LEU A 261 7.27 0.38 -23.89
C LEU A 261 7.07 1.66 -23.06
N GLN A 262 8.12 2.25 -22.51
CA GLN A 262 8.00 3.49 -21.72
C GLN A 262 7.48 4.62 -22.59
N GLY A 263 6.34 5.20 -22.21
CA GLY A 263 5.78 6.36 -22.89
C GLY A 263 6.60 7.63 -22.69
N ALA A 264 6.41 8.60 -23.58
CA ALA A 264 7.06 9.91 -23.49
C ALA A 264 6.76 10.67 -22.18
N ASN A 265 5.63 10.34 -21.53
CA ASN A 265 5.26 10.87 -20.21
C ASN A 265 6.02 10.23 -19.04
N GLY A 266 6.80 9.17 -19.28
CA GLY A 266 7.60 8.46 -18.28
C GLY A 266 6.97 7.20 -17.69
N THR A 267 5.71 6.88 -18.01
CA THR A 267 5.02 5.70 -17.50
C THR A 267 4.58 4.74 -18.60
N TRP A 268 3.92 3.66 -18.22
CA TRP A 268 3.44 2.55 -19.04
C TRP A 268 1.92 2.43 -19.01
N PRO A 269 1.31 1.76 -20.00
CA PRO A 269 -0.05 1.26 -19.83
C PRO A 269 -0.10 0.32 -18.62
N LEU A 270 -1.16 0.41 -17.82
CA LEU A 270 -1.31 -0.45 -16.64
C LEU A 270 -1.53 -1.92 -17.04
N VAL A 271 -2.32 -2.16 -18.08
CA VAL A 271 -2.66 -3.50 -18.55
C VAL A 271 -2.33 -3.64 -20.03
N LEU A 272 -1.62 -4.73 -20.36
CA LEU A 272 -1.22 -5.09 -21.73
C LEU A 272 -1.87 -6.41 -22.15
N ARG A 273 -2.14 -6.56 -23.45
CA ARG A 273 -2.48 -7.85 -24.07
C ARG A 273 -1.22 -8.67 -24.29
N VAL A 274 -1.25 -9.93 -23.90
CA VAL A 274 -0.10 -10.85 -24.10
C VAL A 274 0.14 -11.12 -25.58
N SER A 275 -0.94 -11.11 -26.41
CA SER A 275 -0.90 -11.47 -27.81
C SER A 275 -0.02 -10.53 -28.66
N ASP A 276 -0.09 -9.24 -28.40
CA ASP A 276 0.53 -8.20 -29.24
C ASP A 276 1.25 -7.07 -28.45
N GLY A 277 1.18 -7.11 -27.12
CA GLY A 277 1.75 -6.08 -26.25
C GLY A 277 0.99 -4.75 -26.27
N SER A 278 -0.18 -4.67 -26.89
CA SER A 278 -0.98 -3.45 -26.93
C SER A 278 -1.68 -3.14 -25.60
N PRO A 279 -2.00 -1.87 -25.31
CA PRO A 279 -2.78 -1.50 -24.14
C PRO A 279 -4.18 -2.13 -24.16
N ALA A 280 -4.58 -2.74 -23.05
CA ALA A 280 -5.92 -3.31 -22.87
C ALA A 280 -6.90 -2.35 -22.18
N ALA A 281 -6.39 -1.30 -21.53
CA ALA A 281 -7.18 -0.28 -20.82
C ALA A 281 -6.48 1.09 -20.92
N PRO A 282 -7.20 2.21 -20.74
CA PRO A 282 -6.63 3.56 -20.83
C PRO A 282 -5.76 3.92 -19.61
N ASN A 283 -5.85 3.17 -18.52
CA ASN A 283 -5.16 3.45 -17.27
C ASN A 283 -3.64 3.36 -17.41
N ARG A 284 -2.96 4.22 -16.66
CA ARG A 284 -1.51 4.26 -16.60
C ARG A 284 -0.99 3.66 -15.31
N LEU A 285 0.16 3.01 -15.40
CA LEU A 285 0.87 2.49 -14.23
C LEU A 285 1.30 3.63 -13.31
N LEU A 286 1.09 3.48 -12.00
CA LEU A 286 1.85 4.21 -10.98
C LEU A 286 3.22 3.53 -10.87
N PRO A 287 4.29 4.12 -11.40
CA PRO A 287 5.49 3.37 -11.73
C PRO A 287 6.48 3.20 -10.57
N THR A 288 6.03 3.15 -9.30
CA THR A 288 6.92 2.99 -8.14
C THR A 288 7.75 1.71 -8.22
N ALA A 289 7.10 0.58 -8.54
CA ALA A 289 7.80 -0.69 -8.71
C ALA A 289 8.77 -0.69 -9.91
N ALA A 290 8.44 0.06 -10.98
CA ALA A 290 9.34 0.21 -12.13
C ALA A 290 10.58 1.04 -11.78
N VAL A 291 10.40 2.11 -11.02
CA VAL A 291 11.52 2.92 -10.49
C VAL A 291 12.45 2.04 -9.65
N GLU A 292 11.92 1.26 -8.71
CA GLU A 292 12.70 0.35 -7.86
C GLU A 292 13.47 -0.69 -8.71
N MET A 293 12.81 -1.29 -9.69
CA MET A 293 13.43 -2.25 -10.62
C MET A 293 14.61 -1.65 -11.39
N PHE A 294 14.40 -0.49 -12.00
CA PHE A 294 15.44 0.16 -12.79
C PHE A 294 16.61 0.64 -11.95
N GLU A 295 16.36 1.17 -10.76
CA GLU A 295 17.43 1.52 -9.81
C GLU A 295 18.24 0.30 -9.37
N ALA A 296 17.57 -0.81 -9.10
CA ALA A 296 18.25 -2.06 -8.74
C ALA A 296 19.12 -2.58 -9.89
N LEU A 297 18.62 -2.50 -11.14
CA LEU A 297 19.38 -2.87 -12.33
C LEU A 297 20.55 -1.91 -12.61
N TYR A 298 20.36 -0.61 -12.43
CA TYR A 298 21.47 0.34 -12.52
C TYR A 298 22.54 0.07 -11.47
N ALA A 299 22.15 -0.21 -10.24
CA ALA A 299 23.10 -0.55 -9.19
C ALA A 299 23.93 -1.82 -9.54
N GLU A 300 23.30 -2.79 -10.19
CA GLU A 300 23.90 -4.09 -10.58
C GLU A 300 24.78 -3.99 -11.82
N THR A 301 24.39 -3.18 -12.81
CA THR A 301 24.98 -3.22 -14.15
C THR A 301 25.76 -1.99 -14.53
N ARG A 302 25.45 -0.85 -13.90
CA ARG A 302 25.92 0.50 -14.27
C ARG A 302 25.48 0.96 -15.68
N ASP A 303 24.48 0.31 -16.29
CA ASP A 303 23.91 0.73 -17.55
C ASP A 303 23.03 1.98 -17.34
N GLY A 304 23.45 3.11 -17.92
CA GLY A 304 22.79 4.42 -17.77
C GLY A 304 21.34 4.44 -18.25
N ARG A 305 20.96 3.59 -19.22
CA ARG A 305 19.59 3.50 -19.72
C ARG A 305 18.57 3.22 -18.61
N TYR A 306 18.95 2.40 -17.63
CA TYR A 306 18.09 2.10 -16.49
C TYR A 306 17.89 3.31 -15.58
N ARG A 307 18.96 4.06 -15.30
CA ARG A 307 18.87 5.30 -14.52
C ARG A 307 17.98 6.33 -15.21
N GLU A 308 18.15 6.54 -16.50
CA GLU A 308 17.33 7.47 -17.28
C GLU A 308 15.85 7.05 -17.28
N ALA A 309 15.56 5.74 -17.39
CA ALA A 309 14.19 5.24 -17.33
C ALA A 309 13.57 5.42 -15.94
N ALA A 310 14.33 5.19 -14.86
CA ALA A 310 13.91 5.47 -13.49
C ALA A 310 13.60 6.94 -13.28
N ASP A 311 14.48 7.85 -13.75
CA ASP A 311 14.31 9.29 -13.59
C ASP A 311 13.06 9.79 -14.35
N ARG A 312 12.79 9.29 -15.58
CA ARG A 312 11.55 9.61 -16.31
C ARG A 312 10.31 9.11 -15.59
N ALA A 313 10.37 7.90 -15.02
CA ALA A 313 9.26 7.30 -14.27
C ALA A 313 8.99 8.06 -12.96
N PHE A 314 10.04 8.44 -12.26
CA PHE A 314 9.93 9.25 -11.05
C PHE A 314 9.38 10.64 -11.35
N GLY A 315 9.81 11.27 -12.45
CA GLY A 315 9.25 12.53 -12.93
C GLY A 315 7.75 12.45 -13.28
N TYR A 316 7.25 11.28 -13.70
CA TYR A 316 5.80 11.07 -13.84
C TYR A 316 5.09 11.11 -12.47
N LEU A 317 5.67 10.48 -11.44
CA LEU A 317 5.11 10.52 -10.07
C LEU A 317 5.09 11.94 -9.52
N GLU A 318 6.14 12.73 -9.76
CA GLU A 318 6.22 14.12 -9.32
C GLU A 318 5.12 15.00 -9.91
N ARG A 319 4.88 14.88 -11.22
CA ARG A 319 3.88 15.68 -11.93
C ARG A 319 2.44 15.20 -11.75
N GLY A 320 2.26 13.96 -11.35
CA GLY A 320 0.97 13.33 -11.12
C GLY A 320 0.67 13.13 -9.64
N PRO A 321 0.76 11.88 -9.13
CA PRO A 321 0.25 11.54 -7.80
C PRO A 321 0.91 12.29 -6.63
N MET A 322 2.17 12.72 -6.76
CA MET A 322 2.79 13.60 -5.75
C MET A 322 2.20 15.01 -5.78
N ALA A 323 1.71 15.46 -6.93
CA ALA A 323 1.11 16.78 -7.09
C ALA A 323 -0.38 16.81 -6.73
N ASP A 324 -1.14 15.76 -7.05
CA ASP A 324 -2.59 15.73 -6.82
C ASP A 324 -3.05 14.74 -5.75
N TRP A 325 -2.12 13.98 -5.15
CA TRP A 325 -2.36 12.94 -4.14
C TRP A 325 -3.35 11.85 -4.59
N ASN A 326 -3.47 11.62 -5.87
CA ASN A 326 -4.25 10.53 -6.42
C ASN A 326 -3.45 9.22 -6.45
N TRP A 327 -3.22 8.65 -5.29
CA TRP A 327 -2.54 7.38 -5.10
C TRP A 327 -3.52 6.22 -5.24
N GLU A 328 -4.10 6.08 -6.42
CA GLU A 328 -5.05 5.02 -6.71
C GLU A 328 -4.39 3.65 -6.65
N GLY A 329 -5.01 2.72 -5.92
CA GLY A 329 -4.52 1.34 -5.82
C GLY A 329 -4.68 0.58 -7.14
N GLN A 330 -3.62 -0.12 -7.53
CA GLN A 330 -3.55 -0.88 -8.77
C GLN A 330 -3.34 -2.36 -8.45
N PHE A 331 -4.45 -3.06 -8.21
CA PHE A 331 -4.46 -4.48 -7.85
C PHE A 331 -4.99 -5.34 -8.99
N GLU A 332 -4.64 -6.62 -8.98
CA GLU A 332 -5.04 -7.60 -10.00
C GLU A 332 -6.55 -7.87 -10.06
N ASP A 333 -7.25 -7.67 -8.97
CA ASP A 333 -8.69 -7.91 -8.84
C ASP A 333 -9.54 -6.63 -8.91
N VAL A 334 -8.91 -5.47 -8.96
CA VAL A 334 -9.59 -4.18 -9.11
C VAL A 334 -9.59 -3.80 -10.59
N ARG A 335 -10.78 -3.59 -11.15
CA ARG A 335 -10.90 -3.00 -12.49
C ARG A 335 -10.52 -1.54 -12.40
N PRO A 336 -9.46 -1.10 -13.10
CA PRO A 336 -9.08 0.29 -13.10
C PRO A 336 -10.25 1.15 -13.59
N ALA A 337 -10.78 2.00 -12.73
CA ALA A 337 -11.77 3.00 -13.14
C ALA A 337 -11.04 4.25 -13.65
N PRO A 338 -11.56 4.97 -14.65
CA PRO A 338 -10.99 6.24 -15.07
C PRO A 338 -11.22 7.36 -14.04
N ALA A 339 -11.98 7.10 -12.99
CA ALA A 339 -12.29 8.07 -11.95
C ALA A 339 -11.09 8.31 -11.03
N LYS A 340 -10.76 9.58 -10.80
CA LYS A 340 -9.76 9.97 -9.82
C LYS A 340 -10.26 9.70 -8.40
N TYR A 341 -9.33 9.32 -7.51
CA TYR A 341 -9.57 9.13 -6.07
C TYR A 341 -10.59 8.05 -5.72
N HIS A 342 -10.75 7.05 -6.58
CA HIS A 342 -11.77 6.02 -6.35
C HIS A 342 -11.31 4.96 -5.35
N ASN A 343 -10.09 4.49 -5.47
CA ASN A 343 -9.56 3.39 -4.66
C ASN A 343 -8.16 3.73 -4.16
N LEU A 344 -8.09 4.73 -3.27
CA LEU A 344 -6.83 5.19 -2.73
C LEU A 344 -6.18 4.15 -1.85
N THR A 345 -4.84 4.10 -1.93
CA THR A 345 -4.00 3.32 -1.02
C THR A 345 -2.78 4.13 -0.59
N LYS A 346 -2.19 3.73 0.56
CA LYS A 346 -0.90 4.28 0.99
C LYS A 346 0.29 3.64 0.26
N HIS A 347 0.07 2.55 -0.50
CA HIS A 347 1.12 1.67 -0.97
C HIS A 347 2.17 2.40 -1.83
N ASP A 348 1.74 3.06 -2.90
CA ASP A 348 2.64 3.75 -3.82
C ASP A 348 3.17 5.06 -3.24
N ALA A 349 2.38 5.79 -2.43
CA ALA A 349 2.85 6.95 -1.70
C ALA A 349 4.02 6.61 -0.77
N CYS A 350 3.88 5.53 0.01
CA CYS A 350 4.92 5.02 0.89
C CYS A 350 6.15 4.53 0.12
N SER A 351 5.97 3.79 -0.98
CA SER A 351 7.09 3.35 -1.83
C SER A 351 7.84 4.52 -2.43
N ALA A 352 7.14 5.53 -2.95
CA ALA A 352 7.74 6.74 -3.48
C ALA A 352 8.53 7.52 -2.41
N ALA A 353 8.00 7.60 -1.19
CA ALA A 353 8.69 8.24 -0.07
C ALA A 353 9.98 7.49 0.31
N ILE A 354 9.92 6.17 0.47
CA ILE A 354 11.09 5.34 0.76
C ILE A 354 12.16 5.50 -0.33
N TYR A 355 11.74 5.45 -1.59
CA TYR A 355 12.64 5.66 -2.71
C TYR A 355 13.29 7.05 -2.69
N ALA A 356 12.49 8.11 -2.52
CA ALA A 356 12.98 9.48 -2.52
C ALA A 356 14.02 9.72 -1.42
N LEU A 357 13.77 9.21 -0.20
CA LEU A 357 14.73 9.31 0.92
C LEU A 357 16.05 8.56 0.63
N ALA A 358 15.97 7.40 -0.01
CA ALA A 358 17.16 6.64 -0.39
C ALA A 358 17.95 7.28 -1.54
N ARG A 359 17.24 7.84 -2.51
CA ARG A 359 17.82 8.41 -3.73
C ARG A 359 18.43 9.79 -3.51
N PHE A 360 17.85 10.59 -2.61
CA PHE A 360 18.22 11.97 -2.34
C PHE A 360 18.45 12.19 -0.82
N PRO A 361 19.47 11.54 -0.25
CA PRO A 361 19.71 11.59 1.18
C PRO A 361 19.99 13.03 1.66
N GLY A 362 19.30 13.44 2.74
CA GLY A 362 19.45 14.76 3.32
C GLY A 362 18.76 15.90 2.58
N ASP A 363 18.13 15.65 1.45
CA ASP A 363 17.39 16.69 0.71
C ASP A 363 16.08 17.05 1.44
N ALA A 364 15.97 18.31 1.85
CA ALA A 364 14.83 18.83 2.62
C ALA A 364 13.48 18.68 1.87
N ARG A 365 13.46 18.81 0.56
CA ARG A 365 12.27 18.65 -0.27
C ARG A 365 11.72 17.23 -0.15
N TRP A 366 12.60 16.24 -0.26
CA TRP A 366 12.21 14.84 -0.26
C TRP A 366 11.89 14.33 1.16
N ILE A 367 12.56 14.88 2.16
CA ILE A 367 12.17 14.66 3.57
C ILE A 367 10.77 15.22 3.83
N ALA A 368 10.46 16.41 3.32
CA ALA A 368 9.13 17.01 3.45
C ALA A 368 8.06 16.15 2.74
N PHE A 369 8.31 15.70 1.50
CA PHE A 369 7.41 14.78 0.80
C PHE A 369 7.20 13.48 1.58
N ALA A 370 8.25 12.89 2.12
CA ALA A 370 8.14 11.64 2.88
C ALA A 370 7.32 11.81 4.17
N ARG A 371 7.46 12.96 4.84
CA ARG A 371 6.61 13.32 5.99
C ARG A 371 5.14 13.45 5.59
N ASP A 372 4.87 14.11 4.46
CA ASP A 372 3.52 14.24 3.92
C ASP A 372 2.92 12.88 3.55
N ALA A 373 3.71 11.98 2.93
CA ALA A 373 3.28 10.61 2.62
C ALA A 373 2.99 9.78 3.88
N ALA A 374 3.82 9.90 4.92
CA ALA A 374 3.58 9.27 6.21
C ALA A 374 2.31 9.82 6.87
N ARG A 375 2.12 11.14 6.85
CA ARG A 375 0.90 11.79 7.34
C ARG A 375 -0.34 11.34 6.57
N PHE A 376 -0.26 11.24 5.24
CA PHE A 376 -1.33 10.70 4.41
C PHE A 376 -1.67 9.26 4.81
N ALA A 377 -0.65 8.42 5.02
CA ALA A 377 -0.85 7.06 5.48
C ALA A 377 -1.51 6.99 6.86
N GLU A 378 -1.08 7.81 7.81
CA GLU A 378 -1.67 7.87 9.15
C GLU A 378 -3.11 8.39 9.12
N ASP A 379 -3.38 9.48 8.40
CA ASP A 379 -4.72 10.07 8.33
C ASP A 379 -5.75 9.10 7.75
N GLN A 380 -5.41 8.44 6.64
CA GLN A 380 -6.40 7.69 5.89
C GLN A 380 -6.41 6.19 6.19
N PHE A 381 -5.30 5.62 6.67
CA PHE A 381 -5.13 4.17 6.72
C PHE A 381 -4.65 3.61 8.07
N VAL A 382 -4.16 4.43 9.00
CA VAL A 382 -3.70 3.94 10.32
C VAL A 382 -4.70 4.32 11.40
N ASP A 383 -5.07 3.36 12.24
CA ASP A 383 -5.87 3.57 13.44
C ASP A 383 -5.02 3.22 14.67
N TRP A 384 -4.59 4.27 15.41
CA TRP A 384 -3.81 4.09 16.63
C TRP A 384 -4.66 3.62 17.79
N GLU A 385 -5.92 4.00 17.84
CA GLU A 385 -6.93 3.54 18.79
C GLU A 385 -8.20 3.17 18.07
N ALA A 386 -8.98 2.27 18.65
CA ALA A 386 -10.29 1.95 18.11
C ALA A 386 -11.14 3.23 18.02
N PRO A 387 -11.80 3.46 16.89
CA PRO A 387 -12.61 4.64 16.72
C PRO A 387 -13.73 4.70 17.75
N TYR A 388 -13.97 5.90 18.23
CA TYR A 388 -14.94 6.16 19.26
C TYR A 388 -16.38 5.91 18.76
N GLY A 389 -17.20 5.22 19.58
CA GLY A 389 -18.64 5.26 19.40
C GLY A 389 -19.27 4.36 18.37
N GLY A 390 -18.61 3.30 18.00
CA GLY A 390 -19.15 2.09 17.27
C GLY A 390 -20.26 2.23 16.25
N ALA A 391 -21.39 2.87 16.60
CA ALA A 391 -22.56 2.96 15.75
C ALA A 391 -22.47 4.01 14.63
N ASP A 392 -21.66 5.05 14.82
CA ASP A 392 -21.60 6.21 13.92
C ASP A 392 -20.36 6.21 13.00
N TYR A 393 -19.43 5.29 13.18
CA TYR A 393 -18.30 5.18 12.27
C TYR A 393 -18.77 4.55 10.95
N PRO A 394 -18.24 4.98 9.79
CA PRO A 394 -18.66 4.39 8.52
C PRO A 394 -18.55 2.88 8.61
N PRO A 395 -19.60 2.14 8.23
CA PRO A 395 -19.54 0.68 8.29
C PRO A 395 -18.35 0.22 7.47
N VAL A 396 -17.58 -0.68 8.07
CA VAL A 396 -16.47 -1.32 7.41
C VAL A 396 -17.03 -2.38 6.49
N TRP A 397 -16.91 -2.15 5.20
CA TRP A 397 -17.36 -3.10 4.21
C TRP A 397 -16.18 -3.95 3.76
N GLY A 398 -16.32 -5.26 3.92
CA GLY A 398 -15.51 -6.24 3.23
C GLY A 398 -16.42 -7.08 2.35
N GLU A 399 -16.12 -7.21 1.08
CA GLU A 399 -16.80 -8.14 0.18
C GLU A 399 -15.83 -9.26 -0.16
N TYR A 400 -16.09 -10.45 0.38
CA TYR A 400 -15.32 -11.65 0.08
C TYR A 400 -16.26 -12.78 -0.26
N GLY A 401 -16.03 -13.40 -1.44
CA GLY A 401 -16.79 -14.55 -1.87
C GLY A 401 -18.29 -14.31 -2.05
N GLY A 402 -18.69 -13.07 -2.34
CA GLY A 402 -20.10 -12.68 -2.51
C GLY A 402 -20.88 -12.44 -1.22
N SER A 403 -20.24 -12.56 -0.05
CA SER A 403 -20.87 -12.20 1.22
C SER A 403 -20.39 -10.84 1.69
N LYS A 404 -21.34 -9.93 1.94
CA LYS A 404 -21.05 -8.65 2.60
C LYS A 404 -21.00 -8.92 4.10
N TRP A 405 -19.87 -8.61 4.72
CA TRP A 405 -19.75 -8.62 6.17
C TRP A 405 -19.39 -7.22 6.66
N MET A 406 -19.87 -6.91 7.83
CA MET A 406 -19.66 -5.64 8.48
C MET A 406 -18.88 -5.89 9.76
N GLN A 407 -17.78 -5.18 9.94
CA GLN A 407 -16.97 -5.26 11.14
C GLN A 407 -17.03 -3.95 11.91
N LYS A 408 -17.25 -4.02 13.21
CA LYS A 408 -17.20 -2.85 14.06
C LYS A 408 -15.76 -2.51 14.40
N PHE A 409 -15.41 -1.24 14.38
CA PHE A 409 -14.06 -0.78 14.73
C PHE A 409 -13.67 -1.12 16.16
N SER A 410 -14.63 -1.14 17.09
CA SER A 410 -14.41 -1.54 18.48
C SER A 410 -13.95 -3.01 18.66
N GLU A 411 -14.10 -3.79 17.60
CA GLU A 411 -13.66 -5.19 17.56
C GLU A 411 -12.25 -5.34 17.02
N TRP A 412 -11.63 -4.27 16.56
CA TRP A 412 -10.27 -4.30 16.04
C TRP A 412 -9.25 -4.15 17.16
N ARG A 413 -8.13 -4.83 16.98
CA ARG A 413 -6.94 -4.51 17.75
C ARG A 413 -6.26 -3.29 17.15
N CYS A 414 -5.76 -2.44 17.99
CA CYS A 414 -4.99 -1.26 17.60
C CYS A 414 -3.64 -1.25 18.33
N PRO A 415 -2.60 -0.75 17.67
CA PRO A 415 -2.63 -0.05 16.37
C PRO A 415 -2.84 -0.98 15.17
N ALA A 416 -3.49 -0.48 14.13
CA ALA A 416 -3.79 -1.24 12.92
C ALA A 416 -3.64 -0.37 11.66
N ALA A 417 -3.47 -0.99 10.50
CA ALA A 417 -3.52 -0.31 9.21
C ALA A 417 -4.48 -1.02 8.26
N VAL A 418 -5.38 -0.24 7.64
CA VAL A 418 -6.32 -0.74 6.64
C VAL A 418 -5.68 -0.76 5.25
N GLU A 419 -6.17 -1.62 4.36
CA GLU A 419 -5.55 -1.82 3.05
C GLU A 419 -5.84 -0.68 2.08
N GLN A 420 -7.10 -0.37 1.87
CA GLN A 420 -7.57 0.57 0.86
C GLN A 420 -8.64 1.48 1.44
N TYR A 421 -8.90 2.55 0.74
CA TYR A 421 -9.82 3.60 1.16
C TYR A 421 -11.28 3.11 1.36
N GLU A 422 -11.73 2.16 0.56
CA GLU A 422 -13.07 1.57 0.64
C GLU A 422 -13.11 0.22 1.38
N CYS A 423 -11.96 -0.39 1.62
CA CYS A 423 -11.83 -1.64 2.34
C CYS A 423 -11.21 -1.40 3.72
N TYR A 424 -12.04 -1.36 4.73
CA TYR A 424 -11.67 -0.94 6.08
C TYR A 424 -11.32 -2.11 7.00
N VAL A 425 -10.59 -3.06 6.49
CA VAL A 425 -10.12 -4.20 7.29
C VAL A 425 -8.68 -4.00 7.66
N PRO A 426 -8.27 -4.21 8.90
CA PRO A 426 -6.86 -4.28 9.26
C PRO A 426 -6.16 -5.38 8.48
N VAL A 427 -5.04 -5.03 7.84
CA VAL A 427 -4.21 -5.97 7.07
C VAL A 427 -2.76 -5.81 7.49
N ASP A 428 -2.13 -6.88 7.96
CA ASP A 428 -0.77 -6.83 8.49
C ASP A 428 0.26 -6.37 7.44
N ALA A 429 0.10 -6.78 6.19
CA ALA A 429 0.95 -6.28 5.10
C ALA A 429 0.82 -4.76 4.90
N SER A 430 -0.32 -4.17 5.24
CA SER A 430 -0.53 -2.72 5.22
C SER A 430 0.22 -2.04 6.35
N ALA A 431 0.18 -2.60 7.57
CA ALA A 431 0.99 -2.15 8.69
C ALA A 431 2.49 -2.25 8.35
N ALA A 432 2.92 -3.36 7.74
CA ALA A 432 4.29 -3.57 7.29
C ALA A 432 4.78 -2.47 6.33
N LYS A 433 3.95 -1.99 5.42
CA LYS A 433 4.30 -0.88 4.52
C LYS A 433 4.52 0.43 5.30
N VAL A 434 3.67 0.72 6.27
CA VAL A 434 3.77 1.90 7.13
C VAL A 434 5.02 1.82 8.02
N ILE A 435 5.31 0.66 8.62
CA ILE A 435 6.53 0.41 9.39
C ILE A 435 7.77 0.77 8.56
N ARG A 436 7.87 0.28 7.33
CA ARG A 436 9.00 0.57 6.44
C ARG A 436 9.14 2.07 6.15
N THR A 437 8.03 2.78 6.00
CA THR A 437 8.03 4.23 5.75
C THR A 437 8.52 4.99 6.97
N PHE A 438 8.06 4.64 8.16
CA PHE A 438 8.54 5.24 9.41
C PHE A 438 10.02 4.94 9.65
N LEU A 439 10.47 3.71 9.39
CA LEU A 439 11.90 3.37 9.49
C LEU A 439 12.76 4.17 8.51
N ALA A 440 12.29 4.38 7.27
CA ALA A 440 12.99 5.20 6.30
C ALA A 440 13.08 6.66 6.76
N LEU A 441 12.00 7.22 7.30
CA LEU A 441 12.00 8.57 7.88
C LEU A 441 12.91 8.67 9.10
N TYR A 442 12.86 7.70 10.01
CA TYR A 442 13.76 7.66 11.16
C TYR A 442 15.24 7.66 10.74
N ARG A 443 15.60 6.81 9.78
CA ARG A 443 16.97 6.74 9.24
C ARG A 443 17.40 8.04 8.56
N ALA A 444 16.48 8.72 7.90
CA ALA A 444 16.78 9.96 7.17
C ALA A 444 16.83 11.21 8.09
N THR A 445 16.06 11.23 9.18
CA THR A 445 15.87 12.44 9.99
C THR A 445 16.41 12.32 11.42
N GLY A 446 16.59 11.10 11.95
CA GLY A 446 16.90 10.85 13.36
C GLY A 446 15.72 11.07 14.31
N GLU A 447 14.52 11.41 13.82
CA GLU A 447 13.36 11.71 14.65
C GLU A 447 12.80 10.43 15.31
N ALA A 448 13.04 10.29 16.61
CA ALA A 448 12.70 9.10 17.39
C ALA A 448 11.21 8.71 17.34
N GLN A 449 10.32 9.69 17.12
CA GLN A 449 8.88 9.42 17.02
C GLN A 449 8.54 8.43 15.90
N TYR A 450 9.27 8.45 14.77
CA TYR A 450 9.02 7.49 13.68
C TYR A 450 9.40 6.07 14.08
N LEU A 451 10.52 5.90 14.80
CA LEU A 451 10.89 4.60 15.34
C LEU A 451 9.86 4.08 16.36
N LYS A 452 9.38 4.95 17.25
CA LYS A 452 8.34 4.60 18.24
C LYS A 452 7.04 4.15 17.56
N LYS A 453 6.62 4.85 16.51
CA LYS A 453 5.45 4.49 15.71
C LYS A 453 5.65 3.16 14.98
N ALA A 454 6.81 2.95 14.38
CA ALA A 454 7.15 1.70 13.71
C ALA A 454 7.12 0.52 14.70
N ARG A 455 7.70 0.71 15.89
CA ARG A 455 7.69 -0.31 16.96
C ARG A 455 6.29 -0.62 17.45
N ALA A 456 5.43 0.37 17.68
CA ALA A 456 4.06 0.12 18.11
C ALA A 456 3.27 -0.77 17.13
N LEU A 457 3.45 -0.55 15.82
CA LEU A 457 2.86 -1.44 14.79
C LEU A 457 3.53 -2.81 14.77
N GLY A 458 4.84 -2.89 14.98
CA GLY A 458 5.58 -4.15 15.08
C GLY A 458 5.22 -4.95 16.32
N ASP A 459 5.06 -4.29 17.46
CA ASP A 459 4.61 -4.91 18.71
C ASP A 459 3.24 -5.59 18.51
N GLU A 460 2.29 -4.89 17.89
CA GLU A 460 0.99 -5.46 17.58
C GLU A 460 1.10 -6.65 16.63
N ALA A 461 1.97 -6.60 15.63
CA ALA A 461 2.22 -7.75 14.75
C ALA A 461 2.69 -8.98 15.53
N THR A 462 3.54 -8.82 16.57
CA THR A 462 3.93 -9.94 17.45
C THR A 462 2.79 -10.44 18.34
N ILE A 463 1.86 -9.55 18.71
CA ILE A 463 0.70 -9.88 19.54
C ILE A 463 -0.33 -10.73 18.77
N VAL A 464 -0.57 -10.36 17.50
CA VAL A 464 -1.52 -11.06 16.64
C VAL A 464 -0.93 -12.31 15.96
N GLN A 465 0.40 -12.47 16.00
CA GLN A 465 1.07 -13.65 15.46
C GLN A 465 0.56 -14.92 16.18
N ARG A 466 0.18 -15.93 15.40
CA ARG A 466 -0.33 -17.19 15.92
C ARG A 466 0.81 -18.04 16.50
N ASP A 467 0.45 -19.03 17.33
CA ASP A 467 1.42 -19.92 17.97
C ASP A 467 2.22 -20.75 16.95
N ASP A 468 1.65 -21.04 15.77
CA ASP A 468 2.33 -21.72 14.67
C ASP A 468 3.34 -20.80 13.91
N GLY A 469 3.37 -19.53 14.26
CA GLY A 469 4.26 -18.52 13.65
C GLY A 469 3.64 -17.74 12.50
N SER A 470 2.45 -18.08 12.03
CA SER A 470 1.78 -17.37 10.95
C SER A 470 1.29 -15.99 11.39
N TYR A 471 1.33 -15.01 10.45
CA TYR A 471 0.61 -13.76 10.62
C TYR A 471 -0.76 -13.86 9.95
N PRO A 472 -1.84 -13.31 10.56
CA PRO A 472 -3.12 -13.21 9.89
C PRO A 472 -3.02 -12.26 8.70
N THR A 473 -3.67 -12.58 7.57
CA THR A 473 -3.74 -11.64 6.45
C THR A 473 -4.54 -10.41 6.82
N TRP A 474 -5.70 -10.63 7.43
CA TRP A 474 -6.51 -9.59 8.05
C TRP A 474 -7.03 -10.07 9.39
N TRP A 475 -7.32 -9.12 10.26
CA TRP A 475 -7.79 -9.43 11.59
C TRP A 475 -9.33 -9.41 11.64
N ARG A 476 -9.92 -10.47 12.21
CA ARG A 476 -11.33 -10.61 12.51
C ARG A 476 -11.51 -11.28 13.87
N PRO A 477 -12.35 -10.73 14.76
CA PRO A 477 -12.53 -11.29 16.09
C PRO A 477 -13.24 -12.65 16.12
N ASP A 478 -14.13 -12.90 15.14
CA ASP A 478 -15.03 -14.06 15.08
C ASP A 478 -14.51 -15.20 14.21
N SER A 479 -13.41 -14.98 13.54
CA SER A 479 -12.83 -15.99 12.64
C SER A 479 -11.33 -15.83 12.56
N PRO A 480 -10.55 -16.89 12.85
CA PRO A 480 -9.17 -16.91 12.41
C PRO A 480 -9.22 -16.67 10.90
N CYS A 481 -8.49 -15.70 10.42
CA CYS A 481 -8.49 -15.36 9.01
C CYS A 481 -8.23 -16.62 8.19
N HIS A 482 -9.13 -16.92 7.27
CA HIS A 482 -9.03 -18.13 6.46
C HIS A 482 -8.13 -17.95 5.24
N ALA A 483 -7.66 -16.74 4.97
CA ALA A 483 -6.82 -16.49 3.83
C ALA A 483 -5.37 -16.29 4.29
N ASP A 484 -4.63 -17.36 4.38
CA ASP A 484 -3.20 -17.32 4.62
C ASP A 484 -2.48 -16.87 3.33
N TRP A 485 -2.49 -15.58 3.10
CA TRP A 485 -1.88 -14.99 1.90
C TRP A 485 -0.36 -14.93 2.07
N LEU A 486 0.34 -15.79 1.33
CA LEU A 486 1.80 -15.88 1.35
C LEU A 486 2.49 -14.52 1.23
N ASN A 487 2.05 -13.71 0.29
CA ASN A 487 2.64 -12.39 0.05
C ASN A 487 2.44 -11.43 1.23
N CYS A 488 1.32 -11.53 1.96
CA CYS A 488 1.05 -10.71 3.14
C CYS A 488 1.93 -11.12 4.31
N MET A 489 2.00 -12.41 4.62
CA MET A 489 2.87 -12.93 5.67
C MET A 489 4.35 -12.60 5.41
N ILE A 490 4.82 -12.76 4.17
CA ILE A 490 6.18 -12.40 3.79
C ILE A 490 6.43 -10.90 3.97
N ALA A 491 5.50 -10.05 3.54
CA ALA A 491 5.65 -8.59 3.67
C ALA A 491 5.76 -8.16 5.14
N THR A 492 4.97 -8.78 6.03
CA THR A 492 5.02 -8.54 7.47
C THR A 492 6.34 -9.03 8.05
N ALA A 493 6.75 -10.26 7.75
CA ALA A 493 8.01 -10.81 8.23
C ALA A 493 9.24 -9.97 7.78
N GLU A 494 9.27 -9.51 6.52
CA GLU A 494 10.31 -8.60 6.02
C GLU A 494 10.34 -7.26 6.78
N ALA A 495 9.19 -6.73 7.21
CA ALA A 495 9.14 -5.50 7.99
C ALA A 495 9.65 -5.73 9.42
N MET A 496 9.36 -6.90 9.99
CA MET A 496 9.86 -7.30 11.31
C MET A 496 11.38 -7.51 11.29
N GLU A 497 11.95 -8.10 10.23
CA GLU A 497 13.42 -8.19 10.04
C GLU A 497 14.07 -6.80 10.01
N LEU A 498 13.42 -5.82 9.35
CA LEU A 498 13.90 -4.44 9.32
C LEU A 498 13.81 -3.71 10.67
N LEU A 499 12.79 -4.01 11.47
CA LEU A 499 12.68 -3.51 12.84
C LEU A 499 13.77 -4.07 13.73
N ALA A 500 14.07 -5.37 13.64
CA ALA A 500 15.13 -6.01 14.40
C ALA A 500 16.50 -5.37 14.16
N GLU A 501 16.76 -4.80 12.96
CA GLU A 501 18.00 -4.05 12.69
C GLU A 501 18.15 -2.77 13.52
N THR A 502 17.07 -2.26 14.11
CA THR A 502 17.11 -1.04 14.93
C THR A 502 17.41 -1.31 16.41
N GLY A 503 17.68 -2.56 16.77
CA GLY A 503 17.78 -3.05 18.14
C GLY A 503 16.39 -3.28 18.75
N ASP A 504 16.24 -4.39 19.45
CA ASP A 504 15.00 -4.71 20.19
C ASP A 504 14.83 -3.83 21.44
#